data_33f892dc12f062127b8cf6ce2b102906
#
_entry.id   33f892dc12f062127b8cf6ce2b102906
#
_cell.length_a   1.000
_cell.length_b   1.000
_cell.length_c   1.000
_cell.angle_alpha   90.00
_cell.angle_beta   90.00
_cell.angle_gamma   90.00
#
_symmetry.space_group_name_H-M   'P 1'
#
loop_
_entity.id
_entity.type
_entity.pdbx_description
1 polymer ?
#
loop_
_entity_poly.entity_id
_entity_poly.type
_entity_poly.pdbx_seq_one_letter_code
_entity_poly.pdbx_strand_id
1 'polypeptide(L)'
;METKINGEELPYVVCKLNKGESVVTENGGMSWMDDGISMKTTTNGGIMKGLGRALAGESIFMNVYTAEKDDVEIAFASSFPGQILEFDLKEGETIIAQKRAFLCAEPTVDISMHFRKRIGAGFFGGEGFIMQKFQGPGRVFLELDGAIYKRELADGQKLKVDNGYVAVMTSGVDLNIETVKGCLLYTSPSPRDPKT
;
A
#
# COMPACT_ATOMS: atom_id res chain seq x y z
N MET A 1 13.87 -11.40 9.97
CA MET A 1 13.30 -11.74 8.64
C MET A 1 14.29 -11.38 7.56
N GLU A 2 14.64 -12.29 6.64
CA GLU A 2 15.39 -12.01 5.41
C GLU A 2 14.42 -11.85 4.25
N THR A 3 14.75 -10.99 3.28
CA THR A 3 13.87 -10.70 2.14
C THR A 3 14.63 -10.69 0.82
N LYS A 4 13.96 -11.12 -0.26
CA LYS A 4 14.50 -11.09 -1.61
C LYS A 4 13.41 -10.74 -2.61
N ILE A 5 13.64 -9.67 -3.38
CA ILE A 5 12.78 -9.31 -4.51
C ILE A 5 13.30 -10.07 -5.75
N ASN A 6 12.39 -10.73 -6.46
CA ASN A 6 12.67 -11.53 -7.65
C ASN A 6 11.69 -11.14 -8.76
N GLY A 7 12.02 -11.52 -10.01
CA GLY A 7 11.23 -11.22 -11.20
C GLY A 7 11.51 -9.81 -11.75
N GLU A 8 11.26 -9.63 -13.03
CA GLU A 8 11.50 -8.38 -13.76
C GLU A 8 10.18 -7.68 -14.07
N GLU A 9 9.29 -8.31 -14.83
CA GLU A 9 8.02 -7.70 -15.26
C GLU A 9 6.92 -7.80 -14.21
N LEU A 10 6.79 -8.97 -13.57
CA LEU A 10 5.87 -9.26 -12.47
C LEU A 10 6.69 -9.66 -11.24
N PRO A 11 7.23 -8.68 -10.51
CA PRO A 11 8.09 -8.97 -9.37
C PRO A 11 7.31 -9.55 -8.19
N TYR A 12 8.02 -10.30 -7.37
CA TYR A 12 7.52 -10.81 -6.10
C TYR A 12 8.61 -10.73 -5.03
N VAL A 13 8.20 -10.54 -3.79
CA VAL A 13 9.09 -10.58 -2.63
C VAL A 13 8.90 -11.89 -1.90
N VAL A 14 10.01 -12.57 -1.60
CA VAL A 14 10.06 -13.73 -0.71
C VAL A 14 10.57 -13.24 0.64
N CYS A 15 9.83 -13.57 1.68
CA CYS A 15 10.19 -13.33 3.07
C CYS A 15 10.52 -14.66 3.73
N LYS A 16 11.78 -14.84 4.16
CA LYS A 16 12.24 -16.00 4.92
C LYS A 16 12.12 -15.68 6.40
N LEU A 17 11.39 -16.53 7.12
CA LEU A 17 11.00 -16.32 8.50
C LEU A 17 11.54 -17.41 9.40
N ASN A 18 12.01 -17.03 10.59
CA ASN A 18 12.28 -17.94 11.69
C ASN A 18 11.07 -17.98 12.63
N LYS A 19 11.00 -19.03 13.45
CA LYS A 19 9.93 -19.22 14.41
C LYS A 19 9.63 -17.96 15.24
N GLY A 20 8.36 -17.54 15.21
CA GLY A 20 7.88 -16.35 15.90
C GLY A 20 7.99 -15.06 15.09
N GLU A 21 8.74 -15.03 13.98
CA GLU A 21 8.73 -13.89 13.07
C GLU A 21 7.42 -13.85 12.28
N SER A 22 7.02 -12.65 11.92
CA SER A 22 5.74 -12.41 11.24
C SER A 22 5.87 -11.37 10.13
N VAL A 23 4.95 -11.44 9.17
CA VAL A 23 4.75 -10.44 8.13
C VAL A 23 3.27 -10.12 8.02
N VAL A 24 2.94 -8.88 7.71
CA VAL A 24 1.55 -8.41 7.56
C VAL A 24 1.27 -7.98 6.13
N THR A 25 0.04 -8.21 5.67
CA THR A 25 -0.47 -7.70 4.39
C THR A 25 -1.96 -7.40 4.49
N GLU A 26 -2.49 -6.62 3.57
CA GLU A 26 -3.93 -6.51 3.38
C GLU A 26 -4.47 -7.80 2.72
N ASN A 27 -5.80 -7.93 2.66
CA ASN A 27 -6.44 -9.12 2.11
C ASN A 27 -6.05 -9.33 0.63
N GLY A 28 -5.60 -10.55 0.30
CA GLY A 28 -5.26 -10.95 -1.08
C GLY A 28 -3.80 -10.74 -1.51
N GLY A 29 -2.92 -10.23 -0.63
CA GLY A 29 -1.51 -9.97 -1.01
C GLY A 29 -0.62 -11.22 -1.05
N MET A 30 -0.94 -12.28 -0.31
CA MET A 30 -0.11 -13.51 -0.24
C MET A 30 -0.26 -14.34 -1.51
N SER A 31 0.85 -14.74 -2.10
CA SER A 31 0.93 -15.57 -3.30
C SER A 31 1.08 -17.06 -2.97
N TRP A 32 2.04 -17.41 -2.13
CA TRP A 32 2.28 -18.77 -1.62
C TRP A 32 3.01 -18.72 -0.27
N MET A 33 2.95 -19.78 0.49
CA MET A 33 3.68 -19.95 1.74
C MET A 33 3.98 -21.42 2.00
N ASP A 34 5.06 -21.67 2.76
CA ASP A 34 5.41 -22.99 3.24
C ASP A 34 4.45 -23.49 4.34
N ASP A 35 4.41 -24.81 4.51
CA ASP A 35 3.80 -25.43 5.70
C ASP A 35 4.55 -25.00 6.97
N GLY A 36 3.81 -24.65 8.00
CA GLY A 36 4.35 -24.13 9.27
C GLY A 36 4.30 -22.63 9.38
N ILE A 37 3.47 -21.98 8.56
CA ILE A 37 3.08 -20.58 8.74
C ILE A 37 1.59 -20.53 9.05
N SER A 38 1.23 -19.90 10.17
CA SER A 38 -0.17 -19.67 10.55
C SER A 38 -0.62 -18.27 10.15
N MET A 39 -1.90 -18.15 9.76
CA MET A 39 -2.51 -16.87 9.41
C MET A 39 -3.58 -16.48 10.42
N LYS A 40 -3.57 -15.22 10.83
CA LYS A 40 -4.63 -14.59 11.63
C LYS A 40 -5.02 -13.26 11.01
N THR A 41 -6.33 -13.05 10.84
CA THR A 41 -6.85 -11.73 10.43
C THR A 41 -7.04 -10.86 11.67
N THR A 42 -6.55 -9.63 11.62
CA THR A 42 -6.66 -8.65 12.69
C THR A 42 -7.03 -7.28 12.14
N THR A 43 -7.59 -6.43 12.97
CA THR A 43 -7.70 -5.00 12.68
C THR A 43 -6.39 -4.33 13.06
N ASN A 44 -5.83 -3.51 12.17
CA ASN A 44 -4.53 -2.87 12.37
C ASN A 44 -4.48 -2.10 13.71
N GLY A 45 -3.45 -2.37 14.50
CA GLY A 45 -3.21 -1.69 15.77
C GLY A 45 -3.28 -2.58 17.02
N GLY A 46 -3.43 -3.90 16.85
CA GLY A 46 -3.56 -4.84 17.99
C GLY A 46 -4.85 -4.64 18.77
N ILE A 47 -5.17 -5.58 19.66
CA ILE A 47 -6.44 -5.62 20.41
C ILE A 47 -6.71 -4.34 21.23
N MET A 48 -5.67 -3.63 21.70
CA MET A 48 -5.84 -2.42 22.52
C MET A 48 -5.85 -1.10 21.73
N LYS A 49 -5.16 -1.03 20.58
CA LYS A 49 -5.17 0.20 19.74
C LYS A 49 -6.31 0.21 18.73
N GLY A 50 -6.85 -0.96 18.38
CA GLY A 50 -7.92 -1.11 17.38
C GLY A 50 -9.29 -0.58 17.85
N LEU A 51 -9.58 -0.60 19.14
CA LEU A 51 -10.90 -0.18 19.65
C LEU A 51 -11.16 1.33 19.45
N GLY A 52 -10.14 2.17 19.64
CA GLY A 52 -10.25 3.62 19.42
C GLY A 52 -10.34 4.02 17.95
N ARG A 53 -9.68 3.28 17.05
CA ARG A 53 -9.69 3.53 15.60
C ARG A 53 -10.92 2.95 14.89
N ALA A 54 -11.43 1.82 15.36
CA ALA A 54 -12.68 1.24 14.86
C ALA A 54 -13.88 2.20 15.04
N LEU A 55 -13.87 3.02 16.11
CA LEU A 55 -14.88 4.05 16.36
C LEU A 55 -14.75 5.25 15.38
N ALA A 56 -13.58 5.46 14.78
CA ALA A 56 -13.34 6.49 13.78
C ALA A 56 -13.67 6.04 12.33
N GLY A 57 -14.12 4.79 12.13
CA GLY A 57 -14.43 4.24 10.80
C GLY A 57 -13.19 3.91 9.96
N GLU A 58 -12.02 3.76 10.58
CA GLU A 58 -10.72 3.53 9.94
C GLU A 58 -10.18 2.10 10.19
N SER A 59 -11.04 1.08 10.17
CA SER A 59 -10.56 -0.30 10.33
C SER A 59 -9.86 -0.78 9.06
N ILE A 60 -8.54 -0.94 9.13
CA ILE A 60 -7.77 -1.63 8.11
C ILE A 60 -7.65 -3.09 8.57
N PHE A 61 -8.21 -4.01 7.79
CA PHE A 61 -8.09 -5.43 8.06
C PHE A 61 -6.77 -5.94 7.50
N MET A 62 -5.96 -6.52 8.37
CA MET A 62 -4.65 -7.06 8.04
C MET A 62 -4.62 -8.55 8.30
N ASN A 63 -3.97 -9.29 7.42
CA ASN A 63 -3.58 -10.66 7.66
C ASN A 63 -2.16 -10.69 8.21
N VAL A 64 -1.99 -11.32 9.35
CA VAL A 64 -0.70 -11.55 10.00
C VAL A 64 -0.32 -12.99 9.77
N TYR A 65 0.80 -13.23 9.10
CA TYR A 65 1.39 -14.54 8.86
C TYR A 65 2.56 -14.72 9.82
N THR A 66 2.50 -15.76 10.66
CA THR A 66 3.51 -16.03 11.70
C THR A 66 4.13 -17.40 11.48
N ALA A 67 5.46 -17.45 11.44
CA ALA A 67 6.20 -18.69 11.34
C ALA A 67 6.13 -19.48 12.65
N GLU A 68 5.74 -20.74 12.56
CA GLU A 68 5.70 -21.73 13.67
C GLU A 68 6.97 -22.59 13.70
N LYS A 69 7.75 -22.56 12.62
CA LYS A 69 9.03 -23.24 12.41
C LYS A 69 10.08 -22.25 11.97
N ASP A 70 11.36 -22.60 12.10
CA ASP A 70 12.45 -21.86 11.51
C ASP A 70 12.54 -22.16 10.01
N ASP A 71 13.11 -21.22 9.27
CA ASP A 71 13.54 -21.40 7.89
C ASP A 71 12.39 -21.65 6.90
N VAL A 72 11.23 -21.01 7.15
CA VAL A 72 10.06 -21.08 6.28
C VAL A 72 9.90 -19.82 5.43
N GLU A 73 9.35 -19.98 4.23
CA GLU A 73 9.20 -18.89 3.27
C GLU A 73 7.74 -18.55 2.99
N ILE A 74 7.47 -17.29 2.78
CA ILE A 74 6.21 -16.75 2.29
C ILE A 74 6.49 -15.71 1.20
N ALA A 75 5.69 -15.71 0.14
CA ALA A 75 5.84 -14.78 -0.98
C ALA A 75 4.61 -13.91 -1.19
N PHE A 76 4.89 -12.69 -1.60
CA PHE A 76 3.92 -11.68 -2.00
C PHE A 76 4.25 -11.23 -3.41
N ALA A 77 3.35 -11.44 -4.37
CA ALA A 77 3.55 -11.12 -5.77
C ALA A 77 2.81 -9.86 -6.18
N SER A 78 3.45 -9.08 -7.05
CA SER A 78 2.79 -7.93 -7.66
C SER A 78 1.59 -8.38 -8.51
N SER A 79 0.53 -7.59 -8.46
CA SER A 79 -0.71 -7.85 -9.20
C SER A 79 -0.66 -7.35 -10.65
N PHE A 80 0.38 -6.60 -11.01
CA PHE A 80 0.54 -5.96 -12.32
C PHE A 80 2.03 -5.80 -12.68
N PRO A 81 2.36 -5.61 -13.97
CA PRO A 81 3.73 -5.30 -14.38
C PRO A 81 4.22 -4.00 -13.78
N GLY A 82 5.41 -4.05 -13.18
CA GLY A 82 5.97 -2.88 -12.52
C GLY A 82 7.16 -3.19 -11.61
N GLN A 83 7.21 -2.57 -10.46
CA GLN A 83 8.32 -2.70 -9.52
C GLN A 83 7.83 -2.86 -8.09
N ILE A 84 8.60 -3.58 -7.28
CA ILE A 84 8.45 -3.59 -5.83
C ILE A 84 9.54 -2.70 -5.24
N LEU A 85 9.14 -1.71 -4.44
CA LEU A 85 10.06 -0.87 -3.66
C LEU A 85 10.07 -1.32 -2.21
N GLU A 86 11.27 -1.49 -1.67
CA GLU A 86 11.52 -1.73 -0.25
C GLU A 86 11.91 -0.42 0.44
N PHE A 87 11.27 -0.13 1.57
CA PHE A 87 11.60 0.97 2.46
C PHE A 87 11.93 0.43 3.84
N ASP A 88 13.16 0.62 4.29
CA ASP A 88 13.61 0.34 5.66
C ASP A 88 13.46 1.61 6.50
N LEU A 89 12.35 1.69 7.24
CA LEU A 89 11.97 2.87 8.01
C LEU A 89 12.56 2.77 9.42
N LYS A 90 13.33 3.78 9.81
CA LYS A 90 13.79 3.92 11.18
C LYS A 90 12.68 4.43 12.10
N GLU A 91 12.95 4.43 13.40
CA GLU A 91 12.04 4.99 14.40
C GLU A 91 11.61 6.41 14.04
N GLY A 92 10.30 6.64 13.90
CA GLY A 92 9.74 7.93 13.53
C GLY A 92 9.79 8.30 12.04
N GLU A 93 10.55 7.59 11.22
CA GLU A 93 10.53 7.80 9.76
C GLU A 93 9.17 7.42 9.18
N THR A 94 8.74 8.17 8.19
CA THR A 94 7.41 8.02 7.63
C THR A 94 7.44 8.19 6.11
N ILE A 95 6.74 7.30 5.41
CA ILE A 95 6.35 7.48 4.01
C ILE A 95 4.83 7.44 3.88
N ILE A 96 4.34 8.03 2.80
CA ILE A 96 2.92 8.08 2.46
C ILE A 96 2.76 7.52 1.05
N ALA A 97 1.92 6.49 0.90
CA ALA A 97 1.70 5.85 -0.39
C ALA A 97 0.22 5.63 -0.67
N GLN A 98 -0.14 5.42 -1.94
CA GLN A 98 -1.49 5.00 -2.28
C GLN A 98 -1.81 3.68 -1.58
N LYS A 99 -3.05 3.53 -1.08
CA LYS A 99 -3.51 2.31 -0.41
C LYS A 99 -3.24 1.06 -1.25
N ARG A 100 -3.53 1.12 -2.54
CA ARG A 100 -3.36 -0.01 -3.47
C ARG A 100 -1.90 -0.41 -3.72
N ALA A 101 -0.94 0.44 -3.33
CA ALA A 101 0.48 0.15 -3.47
C ALA A 101 1.02 -0.74 -2.34
N PHE A 102 0.28 -0.91 -1.24
CA PHE A 102 0.72 -1.71 -0.12
C PHE A 102 0.74 -3.20 -0.46
N LEU A 103 1.91 -3.83 -0.39
CA LEU A 103 2.08 -5.26 -0.64
C LEU A 103 2.23 -6.04 0.67
N CYS A 104 3.27 -5.75 1.46
CA CYS A 104 3.47 -6.35 2.79
C CYS A 104 4.42 -5.50 3.64
N ALA A 105 4.46 -5.77 4.95
CA ALA A 105 5.34 -5.08 5.89
C ALA A 105 5.71 -5.96 7.10
N GLU A 106 6.74 -5.55 7.83
CA GLU A 106 6.98 -6.07 9.18
C GLU A 106 5.90 -5.57 10.14
N PRO A 107 5.49 -6.38 11.15
CA PRO A 107 4.41 -6.00 12.08
C PRO A 107 4.71 -4.76 12.93
N THR A 108 5.97 -4.34 12.99
CA THR A 108 6.43 -3.15 13.72
C THR A 108 6.08 -1.85 13.02
N VAL A 109 5.80 -1.89 11.70
CA VAL A 109 5.39 -0.71 10.93
C VAL A 109 3.95 -0.33 11.31
N ASP A 110 3.76 0.90 11.78
CA ASP A 110 2.41 1.45 12.03
C ASP A 110 1.80 1.92 10.72
N ILE A 111 0.66 1.32 10.34
CA ILE A 111 -0.06 1.62 9.10
C ILE A 111 -1.36 2.33 9.46
N SER A 112 -1.55 3.53 8.92
CA SER A 112 -2.73 4.35 9.20
C SER A 112 -3.20 5.09 7.95
N MET A 113 -4.45 5.53 7.95
CA MET A 113 -4.98 6.36 6.88
C MET A 113 -4.39 7.78 7.02
N HIS A 114 -3.77 8.28 5.96
CA HIS A 114 -3.25 9.65 5.91
C HIS A 114 -4.27 10.61 5.29
N PHE A 115 -4.85 10.21 4.16
CA PHE A 115 -5.73 11.08 3.38
C PHE A 115 -6.77 10.25 2.63
N ARG A 116 -8.03 10.71 2.65
CA ARG A 116 -9.11 10.11 1.87
C ARG A 116 -9.96 11.21 1.23
N LYS A 117 -10.07 11.19 -0.09
CA LYS A 117 -11.00 12.06 -0.83
C LYS A 117 -11.87 11.24 -1.76
N ARG A 118 -13.19 11.31 -1.58
CA ARG A 118 -14.13 10.75 -2.53
C ARG A 118 -14.23 11.69 -3.73
N ILE A 119 -13.72 11.25 -4.88
CA ILE A 119 -13.77 11.98 -6.14
C ILE A 119 -14.75 11.23 -7.02
N GLY A 120 -16.00 11.70 -7.13
CA GLY A 120 -17.04 11.21 -8.03
C GLY A 120 -17.22 9.68 -8.11
N ALA A 121 -18.44 9.22 -8.36
CA ALA A 121 -18.70 7.81 -8.61
C ALA A 121 -18.10 7.41 -9.98
N GLY A 122 -17.00 6.68 -9.99
CA GLY A 122 -16.38 6.18 -11.24
C GLY A 122 -14.86 6.27 -11.30
N PHE A 123 -14.24 7.14 -10.51
CA PHE A 123 -12.79 7.17 -10.34
C PHE A 123 -12.39 6.29 -9.15
N PHE A 124 -11.39 5.44 -9.31
CA PHE A 124 -10.82 4.57 -8.26
C PHE A 124 -11.79 3.52 -7.67
N GLY A 125 -12.64 2.88 -8.49
CA GLY A 125 -13.43 1.74 -8.05
C GLY A 125 -14.44 2.01 -6.92
N GLY A 126 -14.88 3.27 -6.73
CA GLY A 126 -15.85 3.66 -5.70
C GLY A 126 -15.28 3.95 -4.32
N GLU A 127 -14.06 3.55 -3.98
CA GLU A 127 -13.41 3.85 -2.69
C GLU A 127 -12.86 5.27 -2.62
N GLY A 128 -12.57 5.90 -3.77
CA GLY A 128 -11.95 7.20 -3.87
C GLY A 128 -10.41 7.13 -3.83
N PHE A 129 -9.76 8.29 -3.82
CA PHE A 129 -8.31 8.40 -3.68
C PHE A 129 -7.93 8.31 -2.20
N ILE A 130 -7.16 7.28 -1.86
CA ILE A 130 -6.75 6.97 -0.48
C ILE A 130 -5.24 6.89 -0.42
N MET A 131 -4.64 7.65 0.50
CA MET A 131 -3.23 7.56 0.86
C MET A 131 -3.10 7.00 2.26
N GLN A 132 -2.23 6.03 2.43
CA GLN A 132 -1.86 5.43 3.71
C GLN A 132 -0.51 5.99 4.17
N LYS A 133 -0.36 6.12 5.47
CA LYS A 133 0.89 6.47 6.14
C LYS A 133 1.51 5.21 6.71
N PHE A 134 2.78 5.01 6.43
CA PHE A 134 3.61 3.94 6.98
C PHE A 134 4.68 4.58 7.85
N GLN A 135 4.72 4.21 9.13
CA GLN A 135 5.67 4.76 10.08
C GLN A 135 6.49 3.64 10.71
N GLY A 136 7.82 3.75 10.66
CA GLY A 136 8.74 2.82 11.25
C GLY A 136 8.75 2.81 12.79
N PRO A 137 9.47 1.85 13.37
CA PRO A 137 10.54 1.10 12.73
C PRO A 137 10.04 -0.14 11.99
N GLY A 138 10.73 -0.50 10.89
CA GLY A 138 10.51 -1.74 10.15
C GLY A 138 10.46 -1.55 8.64
N ARG A 139 10.43 -2.68 7.93
CA ARG A 139 10.42 -2.68 6.46
C ARG A 139 9.00 -2.75 5.92
N VAL A 140 8.76 -1.98 4.86
CA VAL A 140 7.53 -1.99 4.08
C VAL A 140 7.84 -2.19 2.60
N PHE A 141 7.05 -3.01 1.93
CA PHE A 141 7.15 -3.31 0.51
C PHE A 141 5.93 -2.76 -0.20
N LEU A 142 6.17 -1.95 -1.22
CA LEU A 142 5.13 -1.33 -2.05
C LEU A 142 5.25 -1.83 -3.48
N GLU A 143 4.14 -2.27 -4.07
CA GLU A 143 4.04 -2.58 -5.51
C GLU A 143 3.61 -1.32 -6.27
N LEU A 144 4.33 -0.99 -7.33
CA LEU A 144 4.04 0.17 -8.18
C LEU A 144 3.97 -0.26 -9.65
N ASP A 145 2.89 0.12 -10.32
CA ASP A 145 2.67 -0.20 -11.72
C ASP A 145 3.58 0.61 -12.66
N GLY A 146 4.11 -0.04 -13.68
CA GLY A 146 4.90 0.56 -14.75
C GLY A 146 6.24 1.16 -14.30
N ALA A 147 6.63 2.23 -14.96
CA ALA A 147 7.88 2.93 -14.72
C ALA A 147 7.74 4.00 -13.63
N ILE A 148 8.73 4.08 -12.75
CA ILE A 148 8.74 5.02 -11.63
C ILE A 148 9.56 6.26 -12.01
N TYR A 149 8.95 7.45 -11.83
CA TYR A 149 9.64 8.72 -11.92
C TYR A 149 9.76 9.35 -10.52
N LYS A 150 10.98 9.47 -10.03
CA LYS A 150 11.29 10.11 -8.75
C LYS A 150 11.66 11.57 -8.93
N ARG A 151 11.06 12.45 -8.15
CA ARG A 151 11.37 13.89 -8.14
C ARG A 151 11.54 14.41 -6.72
N GLU A 152 12.62 15.13 -6.50
CA GLU A 152 12.82 15.92 -5.31
C GLU A 152 12.26 17.33 -5.53
N LEU A 153 11.54 17.84 -4.52
CA LEU A 153 10.99 19.18 -4.52
C LEU A 153 11.79 20.05 -3.53
N ALA A 154 12.23 21.21 -4.00
CA ALA A 154 12.82 22.22 -3.12
C ALA A 154 11.73 22.83 -2.23
N ASP A 155 12.15 23.49 -1.14
CA ASP A 155 11.22 24.18 -0.23
C ASP A 155 10.35 25.19 -0.99
N GLY A 156 9.04 25.13 -0.77
CA GLY A 156 8.04 25.92 -1.46
C GLY A 156 7.78 25.56 -2.93
N GLN A 157 8.52 24.59 -3.51
CA GLN A 157 8.28 24.14 -4.87
C GLN A 157 6.97 23.35 -4.96
N LYS A 158 6.21 23.60 -6.03
CA LYS A 158 4.94 22.90 -6.31
C LYS A 158 5.05 22.11 -7.61
N LEU A 159 4.52 20.89 -7.59
CA LEU A 159 4.36 20.04 -8.76
C LEU A 159 2.88 19.72 -8.94
N LYS A 160 2.33 19.88 -10.14
CA LYS A 160 0.99 19.44 -10.49
C LYS A 160 1.08 18.08 -11.14
N VAL A 161 0.40 17.11 -10.55
CA VAL A 161 0.38 15.71 -11.00
C VAL A 161 -1.07 15.25 -11.00
N ASP A 162 -1.46 14.45 -11.98
CA ASP A 162 -2.73 13.75 -11.88
C ASP A 162 -2.69 12.79 -10.69
N ASN A 163 -3.76 12.76 -9.91
CA ASN A 163 -3.81 12.00 -8.67
C ASN A 163 -3.59 10.49 -8.84
N GLY A 164 -3.92 9.94 -10.02
CA GLY A 164 -3.65 8.54 -10.37
C GLY A 164 -2.15 8.21 -10.45
N TYR A 165 -1.29 9.20 -10.67
CA TYR A 165 0.15 9.02 -10.82
C TYR A 165 0.98 9.36 -9.58
N VAL A 166 0.36 9.83 -8.48
CA VAL A 166 1.06 10.02 -7.20
C VAL A 166 1.09 8.69 -6.47
N ALA A 167 2.20 7.98 -6.53
CA ALA A 167 2.33 6.67 -5.93
C ALA A 167 2.83 6.73 -4.48
N VAL A 168 3.96 7.41 -4.25
CA VAL A 168 4.62 7.51 -2.94
C VAL A 168 5.14 8.94 -2.74
N MET A 169 5.10 9.43 -1.52
CA MET A 169 5.72 10.69 -1.11
C MET A 169 6.30 10.59 0.30
N THR A 170 7.27 11.43 0.61
CA THR A 170 7.79 11.59 1.97
C THR A 170 6.86 12.44 2.83
N SER A 171 6.96 12.35 4.14
CA SER A 171 6.12 13.09 5.10
C SER A 171 6.27 14.61 5.04
N GLY A 172 7.35 15.13 4.42
CA GLY A 172 7.56 16.57 4.22
C GLY A 172 6.83 17.16 3.00
N VAL A 173 6.09 16.34 2.24
CA VAL A 173 5.34 16.79 1.06
C VAL A 173 3.87 16.92 1.38
N ASP A 174 3.31 18.10 1.17
CA ASP A 174 1.88 18.35 1.31
C ASP A 174 1.13 18.00 0.03
N LEU A 175 0.08 17.21 0.15
CA LEU A 175 -0.81 16.83 -0.94
C LEU A 175 -2.10 17.64 -0.91
N ASN A 176 -2.33 18.43 -1.96
CA ASN A 176 -3.61 19.11 -2.16
C ASN A 176 -4.26 18.69 -3.48
N ILE A 177 -5.56 18.36 -3.44
CA ILE A 177 -6.30 17.94 -4.64
C ILE A 177 -7.21 19.07 -5.08
N GLU A 178 -6.95 19.57 -6.29
CA GLU A 178 -7.76 20.58 -6.99
C GLU A 178 -8.57 19.92 -8.11
N THR A 179 -9.83 20.31 -8.27
CA THR A 179 -10.65 19.89 -9.39
C THR A 179 -10.40 20.83 -10.57
N VAL A 180 -9.88 20.30 -11.68
CA VAL A 180 -9.73 21.05 -12.93
C VAL A 180 -11.09 21.21 -13.60
N LYS A 181 -11.59 22.42 -13.71
CA LYS A 181 -12.86 22.70 -14.42
C LYS A 181 -12.72 22.29 -15.89
N GLY A 182 -13.63 21.47 -16.37
CA GLY A 182 -13.66 20.98 -17.77
C GLY A 182 -13.08 19.58 -17.97
N CYS A 183 -12.42 18.99 -17.00
CA CYS A 183 -11.88 17.62 -17.11
C CYS A 183 -12.95 16.51 -17.09
N LEU A 184 -14.18 16.83 -16.75
CA LEU A 184 -15.33 15.90 -16.79
C LEU A 184 -15.74 15.49 -18.21
N LEU A 185 -15.22 16.12 -19.26
CA LEU A 185 -15.57 15.82 -20.66
C LEU A 185 -14.69 14.72 -21.29
N TYR A 186 -13.66 14.23 -20.60
CA TYR A 186 -12.79 13.15 -21.10
C TYR A 186 -12.91 11.85 -20.31
N THR A 187 -13.92 11.72 -19.45
CA THR A 187 -14.19 10.45 -18.79
C THR A 187 -14.93 9.51 -19.72
N SER A 188 -14.18 8.61 -20.28
CA SER A 188 -14.53 7.34 -20.92
C SER A 188 -15.68 7.38 -21.93
N PRO A 189 -15.47 6.81 -23.11
CA PRO A 189 -16.59 6.40 -23.95
C PRO A 189 -17.43 5.41 -23.14
N SER A 190 -18.62 5.82 -22.71
CA SER A 190 -19.63 4.90 -22.23
C SER A 190 -19.94 3.95 -23.38
N PRO A 191 -19.71 2.63 -23.27
CA PRO A 191 -20.15 1.71 -24.30
C PRO A 191 -21.62 1.42 -24.07
N ARG A 192 -22.48 2.34 -24.40
CA ARG A 192 -23.92 2.12 -24.68
C ARG A 192 -24.64 3.44 -24.90
N ASP A 193 -24.70 3.82 -26.16
CA ASP A 193 -25.89 4.51 -26.61
C ASP A 193 -26.79 3.43 -27.26
N PRO A 194 -27.90 3.03 -26.66
CA PRO A 194 -28.83 2.09 -27.29
C PRO A 194 -29.90 2.87 -28.05
N LYS A 195 -29.52 3.66 -29.06
CA LYS A 195 -30.44 4.27 -29.98
C LYS A 195 -29.81 4.41 -31.36
N THR A 196 -29.91 3.37 -32.09
CA THR A 196 -30.42 3.30 -33.48
C THR A 196 -30.71 1.85 -33.76
#